data_1fb0b5d32f4e3d1cc59190ff4d4fcc8f
#
_entry.id   1fb0b5d32f4e3d1cc59190ff4d4fcc8f
#
_cell.length_a   1.000
_cell.length_b   1.000
_cell.length_c   1.000
_cell.angle_alpha   90.00
_cell.angle_beta   90.00
_cell.angle_gamma   90.00
#
_symmetry.space_group_name_H-M   'P 1'
#
loop_
_entity.id
_entity.type
_entity.pdbx_description
1 polymer ?
#
loop_
_entity_poly.entity_id
_entity_poly.type
_entity_poly.pdbx_seq_one_letter_code
_entity_poly.pdbx_strand_id
1 'polypeptide(L)'
;MDWFDGYNHYVALQRTFYYQLNVLREEDWMGSRICNWFKLRDTSVDQLRQSHQDSYRIEQGGWHWSYFGNVETIQQKMKACADSHHGSEDLPEKVDMGKDPVGRSDLYGAVPLDDSFPEYILNNQEKYSKFIKPWK
;
A
#
# COMPACT_ATOMS: atom_id res chain seq x y z
N MET A 1 -4.72 13.21 24.74
CA MET A 1 -5.52 12.86 23.54
C MET A 1 -6.09 11.45 23.82
N ASP A 2 -7.36 11.39 24.18
CA ASP A 2 -7.98 10.08 24.47
C ASP A 2 -8.28 9.39 23.13
N TRP A 3 -7.43 8.45 22.79
CA TRP A 3 -7.44 7.73 21.52
C TRP A 3 -8.63 6.76 21.33
N PHE A 4 -9.62 6.78 22.24
CA PHE A 4 -10.72 5.82 22.23
C PHE A 4 -12.10 6.45 22.39
N ASP A 5 -12.31 7.65 21.86
CA ASP A 5 -13.56 8.41 21.96
C ASP A 5 -14.69 7.78 21.14
N GLY A 6 -15.19 6.65 21.62
CA GLY A 6 -16.44 6.07 21.11
C GLY A 6 -16.35 5.27 19.81
N TYR A 7 -15.21 5.28 19.12
CA TYR A 7 -15.01 4.46 17.93
C TYR A 7 -14.52 3.05 18.28
N ASN A 8 -15.08 2.06 17.61
CA ASN A 8 -14.71 0.67 17.82
C ASN A 8 -13.30 0.36 17.31
N HIS A 9 -12.84 1.06 16.27
CA HIS A 9 -11.50 0.92 15.71
C HIS A 9 -11.15 2.11 14.80
N TYR A 10 -9.86 2.22 14.49
CA TYR A 10 -9.29 3.23 13.60
C TYR A 10 -8.73 2.58 12.36
N VAL A 11 -8.79 3.27 11.23
CA VAL A 11 -8.17 2.89 9.96
C VAL A 11 -7.17 3.97 9.53
N ALA A 12 -5.94 3.56 9.24
CA ALA A 12 -4.95 4.45 8.66
C ALA A 12 -5.14 4.52 7.15
N LEU A 13 -5.34 5.72 6.61
CA LEU A 13 -5.29 5.99 5.18
C LEU A 13 -3.84 6.15 4.78
N GLN A 14 -3.31 5.16 4.07
CA GLN A 14 -1.91 5.10 3.70
C GLN A 14 -1.75 5.29 2.20
N ARG A 15 -0.90 6.24 1.79
CA ARG A 15 -0.53 6.39 0.39
C ARG A 15 0.06 5.07 -0.13
N THR A 16 -0.42 4.59 -1.25
CA THR A 16 -0.08 3.27 -1.78
C THR A 16 0.85 3.40 -2.98
N PHE A 17 1.98 2.69 -2.90
CA PHE A 17 2.97 2.67 -3.96
C PHE A 17 3.22 1.25 -4.43
N TYR A 18 3.38 1.07 -5.75
CA TYR A 18 3.69 -0.22 -6.35
C TYR A 18 4.98 -0.15 -7.16
N TYR A 19 5.68 -1.26 -7.22
CA TYR A 19 6.86 -1.49 -8.03
C TYR A 19 8.10 -0.69 -7.60
N GLN A 20 7.97 0.61 -7.46
CA GLN A 20 9.04 1.53 -7.10
C GLN A 20 8.60 2.51 -6.01
N LEU A 21 9.56 3.24 -5.43
CA LEU A 21 9.31 4.10 -4.26
C LEU A 21 8.27 5.19 -4.53
N ASN A 22 8.23 5.70 -5.76
CA ASN A 22 7.41 6.85 -6.14
C ASN A 22 6.37 6.53 -7.23
N VAL A 23 6.01 5.27 -7.42
CA VAL A 23 4.90 4.90 -8.31
C VAL A 23 3.64 4.79 -7.48
N LEU A 24 2.90 5.89 -7.43
CA LEU A 24 1.72 6.10 -6.59
C LEU A 24 0.47 5.50 -7.24
N ARG A 25 -0.34 4.81 -6.44
CA ARG A 25 -1.70 4.43 -6.75
C ARG A 25 -2.66 5.59 -6.48
N GLU A 26 -3.72 5.71 -7.25
CA GLU A 26 -4.74 6.76 -7.07
C GLU A 26 -5.46 6.66 -5.71
N GLU A 27 -5.69 5.45 -5.22
CA GLU A 27 -6.42 5.23 -3.97
C GLU A 27 -5.50 4.83 -2.80
N ASP A 28 -5.83 5.32 -1.62
CA ASP A 28 -5.14 4.97 -0.38
C ASP A 28 -5.44 3.54 0.08
N TRP A 29 -4.46 2.94 0.73
CA TRP A 29 -4.60 1.64 1.39
C TRP A 29 -5.24 1.80 2.76
N MET A 30 -6.28 1.02 3.02
CA MET A 30 -7.02 1.00 4.28
C MET A 30 -6.86 -0.30 5.07
N GLY A 31 -5.77 -1.01 4.88
CA GLY A 31 -5.52 -2.31 5.51
C GLY A 31 -4.98 -2.25 6.93
N SER A 32 -4.35 -1.14 7.31
CA SER A 32 -3.80 -0.97 8.67
C SER A 32 -4.89 -0.52 9.64
N ARG A 33 -5.07 -1.31 10.72
CA ARG A 33 -6.13 -1.10 11.70
C ARG A 33 -5.55 -0.99 13.11
N ILE A 34 -6.17 -0.14 13.92
CA ILE A 34 -5.90 -0.02 15.36
C ILE A 34 -7.24 -0.22 16.07
N CYS A 35 -7.32 -1.15 16.99
CA CYS A 35 -8.51 -1.39 17.80
C CYS A 35 -8.13 -1.74 19.24
N ASN A 36 -9.08 -1.62 20.15
CA ASN A 36 -8.89 -2.12 21.51
C ASN A 36 -9.08 -3.66 21.57
N TRP A 37 -8.62 -4.24 22.68
CA TRP A 37 -8.72 -5.68 22.90
C TRP A 37 -10.15 -6.21 22.89
N PHE A 38 -11.12 -5.45 23.42
CA PHE A 38 -12.51 -5.88 23.47
C PHE A 38 -13.08 -6.07 22.06
N LYS A 39 -12.77 -5.15 21.14
CA LYS A 39 -13.17 -5.29 19.73
C LYS A 39 -12.50 -6.48 19.07
N LEU A 40 -11.21 -6.68 19.29
CA LEU A 40 -10.46 -7.79 18.70
C LEU A 40 -10.92 -9.15 19.22
N ARG A 41 -11.27 -9.25 20.52
CA ARG A 41 -11.76 -10.49 21.12
C ARG A 41 -13.05 -10.99 20.44
N ASP A 42 -13.94 -10.07 20.07
CA ASP A 42 -15.27 -10.39 19.57
C ASP A 42 -15.35 -10.35 18.02
N THR A 43 -14.23 -10.11 17.35
CA THR A 43 -14.14 -9.96 15.89
C THR A 43 -12.88 -10.64 15.37
N SER A 44 -12.95 -11.42 14.29
CA SER A 44 -11.74 -11.95 13.68
C SER A 44 -10.89 -10.84 13.03
N VAL A 45 -9.58 -11.07 12.93
CA VAL A 45 -8.66 -10.11 12.27
C VAL A 45 -9.09 -9.83 10.83
N ASP A 46 -9.57 -10.84 10.12
CA ASP A 46 -10.02 -10.70 8.74
C ASP A 46 -11.31 -9.87 8.64
N GLN A 47 -12.28 -10.13 9.50
CA GLN A 47 -13.49 -9.32 9.60
C GLN A 47 -13.17 -7.86 9.95
N LEU A 48 -12.24 -7.64 10.90
CA LEU A 48 -11.80 -6.29 11.27
C LEU A 48 -11.15 -5.58 10.07
N ARG A 49 -10.32 -6.28 9.30
CA ARG A 49 -9.66 -5.74 8.11
C ARG A 49 -10.65 -5.33 7.02
N GLN A 50 -11.73 -6.08 6.84
CA GLN A 50 -12.76 -5.82 5.82
C GLN A 50 -13.82 -4.82 6.29
N SER A 51 -13.93 -4.57 7.60
CA SER A 51 -14.92 -3.64 8.14
C SER A 51 -14.53 -2.18 7.88
N HIS A 52 -15.36 -1.47 7.12
CA HIS A 52 -15.20 -0.03 6.87
C HIS A 52 -16.22 0.81 7.65
N GLN A 53 -17.19 0.17 8.28
CA GLN A 53 -18.21 0.81 9.11
C GLN A 53 -17.67 1.05 10.52
N ASP A 54 -18.12 2.14 11.16
CA ASP A 54 -17.80 2.49 12.55
C ASP A 54 -16.28 2.65 12.82
N SER A 55 -15.49 2.98 11.79
CA SER A 55 -14.06 3.26 11.94
C SER A 55 -13.77 4.77 11.82
N TYR A 56 -12.93 5.26 12.73
CA TYR A 56 -12.33 6.58 12.56
C TYR A 56 -11.18 6.52 11.55
N ARG A 57 -11.15 7.46 10.62
CA ARG A 57 -10.07 7.54 9.62
C ARG A 57 -8.94 8.41 10.13
N ILE A 58 -7.73 7.86 10.11
CA ILE A 58 -6.51 8.62 10.39
C ILE A 58 -5.96 9.05 9.04
N GLU A 59 -6.20 10.30 8.68
CA GLU A 59 -5.67 10.89 7.47
C GLU A 59 -4.13 10.91 7.51
N GLN A 60 -3.49 10.77 6.35
CA GLN A 60 -2.02 10.70 6.24
C GLN A 60 -1.42 9.64 7.18
N GLY A 61 -2.10 8.50 7.29
CA GLY A 61 -1.76 7.40 8.20
C GLY A 61 -0.51 6.62 7.83
N GLY A 62 0.28 7.10 6.88
CA GLY A 62 1.57 6.53 6.48
C GLY A 62 1.65 6.11 5.01
N TRP A 63 2.53 5.14 4.76
CA TRP A 63 2.85 4.67 3.42
C TRP A 63 2.72 3.15 3.34
N HIS A 64 2.20 2.66 2.22
CA HIS A 64 2.10 1.24 1.92
C HIS A 64 2.80 0.92 0.60
N TRP A 65 3.95 0.26 0.65
CA TRP A 65 4.63 -0.25 -0.54
C TRP A 65 4.28 -1.70 -0.78
N SER A 66 3.74 -2.00 -1.95
CA SER A 66 3.36 -3.35 -2.35
C SER A 66 3.96 -3.71 -3.69
N TYR A 67 4.10 -5.00 -3.97
CA TYR A 67 4.73 -5.52 -5.20
C TYR A 67 6.04 -4.79 -5.55
N PHE A 68 6.83 -4.49 -4.51
CA PHE A 68 8.05 -3.69 -4.62
C PHE A 68 9.21 -4.52 -5.15
N GLY A 69 9.95 -3.97 -6.12
CA GLY A 69 11.15 -4.57 -6.67
C GLY A 69 11.08 -4.87 -8.17
N ASN A 70 11.93 -5.80 -8.62
CA ASN A 70 11.93 -6.26 -10.01
C ASN A 70 10.84 -7.30 -10.29
N VAL A 71 10.67 -7.64 -11.57
CA VAL A 71 9.62 -8.57 -12.04
C VAL A 71 9.71 -9.92 -11.33
N GLU A 72 10.93 -10.47 -11.15
CA GLU A 72 11.13 -11.76 -10.49
C GLU A 72 10.67 -11.72 -9.03
N THR A 73 11.00 -10.66 -8.30
CA THR A 73 10.57 -10.47 -6.90
C THR A 73 9.04 -10.38 -6.81
N ILE A 74 8.42 -9.66 -7.74
CA ILE A 74 6.97 -9.51 -7.80
C ILE A 74 6.30 -10.86 -8.10
N GLN A 75 6.83 -11.63 -9.06
CA GLN A 75 6.32 -12.97 -9.37
C GLN A 75 6.43 -13.92 -8.18
N GLN A 76 7.55 -13.89 -7.44
CA GLN A 76 7.71 -14.70 -6.23
C GLN A 76 6.66 -14.34 -5.18
N LYS A 77 6.43 -13.04 -4.95
CA LYS A 77 5.39 -12.58 -4.03
C LYS A 77 4.00 -13.04 -4.47
N MET A 78 3.67 -12.91 -5.76
CA MET A 78 2.36 -13.34 -6.28
C MET A 78 2.13 -14.83 -6.08
N LYS A 79 3.14 -15.67 -6.28
CA LYS A 79 3.06 -17.12 -6.03
C LYS A 79 2.87 -17.47 -4.55
N ALA A 80 3.38 -16.62 -3.64
CA ALA A 80 3.37 -16.87 -2.19
C ALA A 80 2.13 -16.30 -1.47
N CYS A 81 1.33 -15.46 -2.12
CA CYS A 81 0.19 -14.81 -1.47
C CYS A 81 -1.16 -15.30 -2.02
N ALA A 82 -2.24 -14.85 -1.39
CA ALA A 82 -3.61 -15.23 -1.75
C ALA A 82 -4.01 -14.84 -3.19
N ASP A 83 -3.30 -13.89 -3.79
CA ASP A 83 -3.50 -13.44 -5.18
C ASP A 83 -2.80 -14.35 -6.22
N SER A 84 -2.33 -15.53 -5.81
CA SER A 84 -1.56 -16.47 -6.66
C SER A 84 -2.32 -16.98 -7.91
N HIS A 85 -3.65 -16.85 -7.92
CA HIS A 85 -4.50 -17.26 -9.04
C HIS A 85 -4.47 -16.28 -10.23
N HIS A 86 -3.93 -15.09 -10.02
CA HIS A 86 -3.78 -14.09 -11.06
C HIS A 86 -2.36 -14.16 -11.66
N GLY A 87 -2.03 -15.30 -12.25
CA GLY A 87 -0.78 -15.49 -12.99
C GLY A 87 -0.64 -14.43 -14.08
N SER A 88 0.52 -13.80 -14.15
CA SER A 88 0.73 -12.71 -15.08
C SER A 88 1.86 -13.03 -16.05
N GLU A 89 1.51 -13.67 -17.16
CA GLU A 89 2.41 -13.78 -18.31
C GLU A 89 2.78 -12.38 -18.84
N ASP A 90 1.91 -11.38 -18.63
CA ASP A 90 2.04 -9.98 -19.02
C ASP A 90 2.58 -9.05 -17.91
N LEU A 91 3.12 -9.59 -16.81
CA LEU A 91 3.60 -8.78 -15.69
C LEU A 91 4.67 -7.75 -16.06
N PRO A 92 5.68 -8.05 -16.91
CA PRO A 92 6.65 -7.04 -17.33
C PRO A 92 6.00 -5.82 -17.98
N GLU A 93 5.02 -6.05 -18.87
CA GLU A 93 4.28 -4.98 -19.54
C GLU A 93 3.42 -4.17 -18.55
N LYS A 94 2.75 -4.84 -17.61
CA LYS A 94 1.96 -4.19 -16.55
C LYS A 94 2.83 -3.29 -15.66
N VAL A 95 4.00 -3.76 -15.26
CA VAL A 95 4.95 -2.99 -14.45
C VAL A 95 5.43 -1.74 -15.21
N ASP A 96 5.75 -1.88 -16.48
CA ASP A 96 6.19 -0.77 -17.32
C ASP A 96 5.08 0.27 -17.54
N MET A 97 3.87 -0.19 -17.82
CA MET A 97 2.69 0.66 -18.03
C MET A 97 2.07 1.23 -16.75
N GLY A 98 2.54 0.84 -15.56
CA GLY A 98 1.91 1.24 -14.31
C GLY A 98 0.48 0.71 -14.16
N LYS A 99 0.24 -0.53 -14.58
CA LYS A 99 -1.04 -1.24 -14.41
C LYS A 99 -1.00 -2.18 -13.21
N ASP A 100 -2.17 -2.50 -12.67
CA ASP A 100 -2.27 -3.42 -11.54
C ASP A 100 -1.80 -4.84 -11.91
N PRO A 101 -0.94 -5.48 -11.08
CA PRO A 101 -0.38 -6.79 -11.40
C PRO A 101 -1.42 -7.90 -11.44
N VAL A 102 -2.50 -7.77 -10.66
CA VAL A 102 -3.58 -8.77 -10.58
C VAL A 102 -4.80 -8.41 -11.45
N GLY A 103 -4.70 -7.36 -12.27
CA GLY A 103 -5.70 -7.01 -13.27
C GLY A 103 -6.86 -6.16 -12.76
N ARG A 104 -6.72 -5.49 -11.61
CA ARG A 104 -7.66 -4.44 -11.18
C ARG A 104 -7.55 -3.23 -12.12
N SER A 105 -8.57 -2.38 -12.11
CA SER A 105 -8.60 -1.18 -12.96
C SER A 105 -7.71 -0.02 -12.48
N ASP A 106 -7.00 -0.22 -11.38
CA ASP A 106 -6.12 0.79 -10.78
C ASP A 106 -5.01 1.23 -11.71
N LEU A 107 -4.77 2.53 -11.76
CA LEU A 107 -3.66 3.16 -12.45
C LEU A 107 -2.60 3.61 -11.45
N TYR A 108 -1.35 3.52 -11.88
CA TYR A 108 -0.18 3.89 -11.09
C TYR A 108 0.68 4.85 -11.88
N GLY A 109 1.09 5.94 -11.26
CA GLY A 109 1.91 6.96 -11.91
C GLY A 109 3.14 7.33 -11.10
N ALA A 110 4.25 7.66 -11.77
CA ALA A 110 5.41 8.21 -11.09
C ALA A 110 5.08 9.63 -10.61
N VAL A 111 5.42 9.91 -9.34
CA VAL A 111 5.28 11.24 -8.73
C VAL A 111 6.65 11.74 -8.25
N PRO A 112 6.85 13.08 -8.11
CA PRO A 112 8.07 13.60 -7.53
C PRO A 112 8.20 13.15 -6.08
N LEU A 113 9.43 13.02 -5.59
CA LEU A 113 9.73 12.85 -4.18
C LEU A 113 9.70 14.22 -3.51
N ASP A 114 8.62 14.51 -2.81
CA ASP A 114 8.38 15.74 -2.08
C ASP A 114 8.30 15.48 -0.55
N ASP A 115 7.99 16.50 0.22
CA ASP A 115 7.88 16.47 1.68
C ASP A 115 6.77 15.55 2.22
N SER A 116 5.91 14.99 1.35
CA SER A 116 4.95 13.95 1.71
C SER A 116 5.55 12.56 1.85
N PHE A 117 6.83 12.37 1.48
CA PHE A 117 7.55 11.11 1.65
C PHE A 117 8.28 11.06 3.00
N PRO A 118 8.62 9.85 3.50
CA PRO A 118 9.42 9.73 4.72
C PRO A 118 10.75 10.48 4.57
N GLU A 119 11.08 11.29 5.59
CA GLU A 119 12.31 12.07 5.62
C GLU A 119 13.56 11.21 5.36
N TYR A 120 13.58 9.99 5.86
CA TYR A 120 14.67 9.05 5.61
C TYR A 120 14.86 8.74 4.11
N ILE A 121 13.79 8.62 3.33
CA ILE A 121 13.88 8.41 1.87
C ILE A 121 14.41 9.67 1.19
N LEU A 122 13.89 10.83 1.58
CA LEU A 122 14.29 12.12 1.02
C LEU A 122 15.78 12.39 1.23
N ASN A 123 16.30 12.05 2.41
CA ASN A 123 17.70 12.23 2.77
C ASN A 123 18.64 11.15 2.21
N ASN A 124 18.12 10.09 1.59
CA ASN A 124 18.90 8.97 1.07
C ASN A 124 18.55 8.60 -0.39
N GLN A 125 18.14 9.57 -1.20
CA GLN A 125 17.69 9.32 -2.58
C GLN A 125 18.74 8.65 -3.46
N GLU A 126 20.00 9.00 -3.31
CA GLU A 126 21.11 8.39 -4.05
C GLU A 126 21.19 6.88 -3.79
N LYS A 127 21.11 6.48 -2.51
CA LYS A 127 21.10 5.07 -2.09
C LYS A 127 19.94 4.28 -2.71
N TYR A 128 18.80 4.92 -2.92
CA TYR A 128 17.58 4.31 -3.44
C TYR A 128 17.30 4.63 -4.91
N SER A 129 18.24 5.26 -5.62
CA SER A 129 18.05 5.74 -6.99
C SER A 129 17.51 4.68 -7.95
N LYS A 130 17.96 3.43 -7.83
CA LYS A 130 17.48 2.31 -8.65
C LYS A 130 15.99 1.93 -8.42
N PHE A 131 15.40 2.41 -7.33
CA PHE A 131 13.99 2.19 -6.99
C PHE A 131 13.12 3.43 -7.18
N ILE A 132 13.66 4.47 -7.78
CA ILE A 132 12.95 5.73 -8.06
C ILE A 132 12.71 5.80 -9.56
N LYS A 133 11.44 5.81 -9.98
CA LYS A 133 11.07 5.97 -11.39
C LYS A 133 11.26 7.44 -11.78
N PRO A 134 11.94 7.74 -12.91
CA PRO A 134 12.00 9.11 -13.42
C PRO A 134 10.58 9.66 -13.61
N TRP A 135 10.34 10.81 -13.01
CA TRP A 135 9.10 11.55 -13.15
C TRP A 135 9.27 12.62 -14.26
N LYS A 136 8.31 12.68 -15.16
CA LYS A 136 8.28 13.68 -16.24
C LYS A 136 7.02 14.51 -16.13
#